data_65e3e5f8648a0f1f707e340539f6f7ea
#
_entry.id   65e3e5f8648a0f1f707e340539f6f7ea
#
_cell.length_a   1.000
_cell.length_b   1.000
_cell.length_c   1.000
_cell.angle_alpha   90.00
_cell.angle_beta   90.00
_cell.angle_gamma   90.00
#
_symmetry.space_group_name_H-M   'P 1'
#
loop_
_entity.id
_entity.type
_entity.pdbx_description
1 polymer ?
#
loop_
_entity_poly.entity_id
_entity_poly.type
_entity_poly.pdbx_seq_one_letter_code
_entity_poly.pdbx_strand_id
1 'polypeptide(L)'
;MPTDSPAATSTPLPLRLRDLLTHLEAGLLERQHAVRLALLAALAGEHVLLIGPPGTAKSELARRLHRAFAGARYFERLLTRFSTPEELFGPLSLRALEEDRYERIVEGFLPTAGVAFLDEVFKANSAILNALLTLLNEREFDNGSGRQRTPLISVVGASNEGPSDESLLAFFDRFLLRVPVQPVSDDGFEALLKLESAGTAQPAEPLTNADLDNMATAAAQVRLSDEALAACQALRRWLAGQQRSLS
;
A
#
# COMPACT_ATOMS: atom_id res chain seq x y z
N MET A 1 10.03 46.47 15.35
CA MET A 1 9.96 45.30 16.23
C MET A 1 9.30 44.18 15.41
N PRO A 2 9.98 43.09 15.05
CA PRO A 2 9.34 41.95 14.43
C PRO A 2 8.62 41.15 15.52
N THR A 3 7.33 40.94 15.34
CA THR A 3 6.51 40.07 16.18
C THR A 3 6.89 38.62 15.89
N ASP A 4 7.56 38.00 16.84
CA ASP A 4 7.83 36.60 16.92
C ASP A 4 6.49 35.86 16.99
N SER A 5 6.07 35.25 15.88
CA SER A 5 4.91 34.33 15.84
C SER A 5 5.36 33.04 16.51
N PRO A 6 4.69 32.55 17.57
CA PRO A 6 5.09 31.29 18.18
C PRO A 6 4.99 30.18 17.14
N ALA A 7 6.11 29.50 16.90
CA ALA A 7 6.14 28.24 16.12
C ALA A 7 5.10 27.30 16.71
N ALA A 8 4.11 26.95 15.92
CA ALA A 8 3.13 25.95 16.30
C ALA A 8 3.89 24.67 16.68
N THR A 9 3.86 24.31 17.95
CA THR A 9 4.43 23.05 18.46
C THR A 9 3.67 21.92 17.79
N SER A 10 4.26 21.30 16.77
CA SER A 10 3.66 20.15 16.11
C SER A 10 3.47 19.01 17.14
N THR A 11 2.30 18.40 17.11
CA THR A 11 1.99 17.24 17.97
C THR A 11 3.07 16.17 17.84
N PRO A 12 3.58 15.56 18.94
CA PRO A 12 4.58 14.51 18.86
C PRO A 12 4.13 13.34 17.96
N LEU A 13 5.03 12.85 17.13
CA LEU A 13 4.74 11.81 16.13
C LEU A 13 4.01 10.56 16.69
N PRO A 14 4.35 10.02 17.89
CA PRO A 14 3.60 8.90 18.45
C PRO A 14 2.13 9.20 18.75
N LEU A 15 1.81 10.43 19.13
CA LEU A 15 0.42 10.85 19.38
C LEU A 15 -0.33 11.02 18.05
N ARG A 16 0.31 11.61 17.05
CA ARG A 16 -0.24 11.74 15.69
C ARG A 16 -0.55 10.35 15.09
N LEU A 17 0.33 9.36 15.27
CA LEU A 17 0.12 7.99 14.79
C LEU A 17 -1.06 7.31 15.48
N ARG A 18 -1.27 7.54 16.78
CA ARG A 18 -2.44 7.00 17.50
C ARG A 18 -3.74 7.63 17.01
N ASP A 19 -3.75 8.95 16.85
CA ASP A 19 -4.89 9.67 16.33
C ASP A 19 -5.22 9.24 14.90
N LEU A 20 -4.19 9.12 14.06
CA LEU A 20 -4.30 8.61 12.71
C LEU A 20 -4.93 7.22 12.66
N LEU A 21 -4.47 6.28 13.49
CA LEU A 21 -5.03 4.93 13.58
C LEU A 21 -6.51 4.97 13.98
N THR A 22 -6.88 5.80 14.94
CA THR A 22 -8.28 5.98 15.38
C THR A 22 -9.15 6.43 14.19
N HIS A 23 -8.68 7.39 13.40
CA HIS A 23 -9.39 7.87 12.21
C HIS A 23 -9.48 6.81 11.10
N LEU A 24 -8.42 6.06 10.86
CA LEU A 24 -8.42 5.00 9.86
C LEU A 24 -9.35 3.84 10.23
N GLU A 25 -9.45 3.50 11.50
CA GLU A 25 -10.28 2.41 12.02
C GLU A 25 -11.76 2.79 12.17
N ALA A 26 -12.08 4.09 12.26
CA ALA A 26 -13.44 4.58 12.54
C ALA A 26 -14.47 4.06 11.53
N GLY A 27 -15.47 3.30 12.00
CA GLY A 27 -16.53 2.73 11.15
C GLY A 27 -16.09 1.57 10.25
N LEU A 28 -14.88 1.04 10.40
CA LEU A 28 -14.44 -0.21 9.77
C LEU A 28 -14.52 -1.35 10.79
N LEU A 29 -15.69 -2.01 10.86
CA LEU A 29 -15.91 -3.09 11.82
C LEU A 29 -15.03 -4.30 11.51
N GLU A 30 -14.35 -4.80 12.55
CA GLU A 30 -13.47 -5.98 12.49
C GLU A 30 -12.32 -5.85 11.46
N ARG A 31 -11.87 -4.60 11.19
CA ARG A 31 -10.79 -4.33 10.24
C ARG A 31 -9.54 -3.74 10.89
N GLN A 32 -9.54 -3.58 12.21
CA GLN A 32 -8.45 -2.95 12.96
C GLN A 32 -7.10 -3.61 12.65
N HIS A 33 -7.05 -4.94 12.61
CA HIS A 33 -5.82 -5.67 12.29
C HIS A 33 -5.33 -5.36 10.86
N ALA A 34 -6.23 -5.41 9.88
CA ALA A 34 -5.90 -5.11 8.49
C ALA A 34 -5.45 -3.65 8.30
N VAL A 35 -6.12 -2.70 8.95
CA VAL A 35 -5.76 -1.26 8.93
C VAL A 35 -4.37 -1.05 9.50
N ARG A 36 -4.07 -1.63 10.66
CA ARG A 36 -2.77 -1.50 11.34
C ARG A 36 -1.64 -2.08 10.51
N LEU A 37 -1.83 -3.26 9.93
CA LEU A 37 -0.83 -3.89 9.07
C LEU A 37 -0.65 -3.13 7.75
N ALA A 38 -1.72 -2.60 7.16
CA ALA A 38 -1.61 -1.77 5.95
C ALA A 38 -0.85 -0.45 6.22
N LEU A 39 -1.13 0.20 7.35
CA LEU A 39 -0.37 1.38 7.76
C LEU A 39 1.09 1.03 8.04
N LEU A 40 1.36 -0.07 8.76
CA LEU A 40 2.72 -0.53 9.04
C LEU A 40 3.50 -0.81 7.76
N ALA A 41 2.89 -1.51 6.79
CA ALA A 41 3.51 -1.74 5.48
C ALA A 41 3.87 -0.41 4.80
N ALA A 42 2.94 0.53 4.75
CA ALA A 42 3.17 1.83 4.12
C ALA A 42 4.29 2.63 4.82
N LEU A 43 4.34 2.63 6.16
CA LEU A 43 5.40 3.29 6.94
C LEU A 43 6.77 2.63 6.75
N ALA A 44 6.80 1.33 6.50
CA ALA A 44 8.03 0.58 6.19
C ALA A 44 8.46 0.73 4.71
N GLY A 45 7.69 1.45 3.89
CA GLY A 45 7.93 1.54 2.45
C GLY A 45 7.63 0.23 1.71
N GLU A 46 6.78 -0.62 2.26
CA GLU A 46 6.46 -1.95 1.74
C GLU A 46 5.01 -2.02 1.25
N HIS A 47 4.64 -3.18 0.70
CA HIS A 47 3.33 -3.43 0.12
C HIS A 47 2.53 -4.42 0.95
N VAL A 48 1.19 -4.30 0.91
CA VAL A 48 0.26 -5.19 1.60
C VAL A 48 -0.72 -5.82 0.63
N LEU A 49 -0.99 -7.10 0.82
CA LEU A 49 -2.00 -7.85 0.08
C LEU A 49 -3.16 -8.22 1.01
N LEU A 50 -4.36 -7.82 0.64
CA LEU A 50 -5.60 -8.15 1.34
C LEU A 50 -6.29 -9.30 0.62
N ILE A 51 -6.45 -10.45 1.29
CA ILE A 51 -7.04 -11.66 0.70
C ILE A 51 -8.39 -11.92 1.37
N GLY A 52 -9.45 -11.99 0.61
CA GLY A 52 -10.78 -12.28 1.13
C GLY A 52 -11.90 -11.98 0.14
N PRO A 53 -13.13 -12.44 0.43
CA PRO A 53 -14.26 -12.33 -0.47
C PRO A 53 -14.61 -10.86 -0.79
N PRO A 54 -15.38 -10.62 -1.86
CA PRO A 54 -15.87 -9.29 -2.19
C PRO A 54 -16.76 -8.74 -1.06
N GLY A 55 -16.91 -7.41 -0.98
CA GLY A 55 -17.73 -6.76 0.04
C GLY A 55 -17.11 -6.65 1.43
N THR A 56 -15.82 -7.00 1.61
CA THR A 56 -15.13 -6.94 2.91
C THR A 56 -14.40 -5.62 3.16
N ALA A 57 -14.75 -4.55 2.44
CA ALA A 57 -14.23 -3.18 2.59
C ALA A 57 -12.72 -2.99 2.26
N LYS A 58 -12.12 -3.85 1.42
CA LYS A 58 -10.70 -3.77 1.03
C LYS A 58 -10.37 -2.43 0.34
N SER A 59 -11.20 -2.00 -0.61
CA SER A 59 -11.02 -0.72 -1.32
C SER A 59 -11.20 0.49 -0.41
N GLU A 60 -12.17 0.44 0.51
CA GLU A 60 -12.38 1.52 1.48
C GLU A 60 -11.19 1.66 2.43
N LEU A 61 -10.59 0.56 2.87
CA LEU A 61 -9.37 0.57 3.67
C LEU A 61 -8.24 1.30 2.92
N ALA A 62 -8.03 0.99 1.63
CA ALA A 62 -7.00 1.63 0.83
C ALA A 62 -7.25 3.13 0.61
N ARG A 63 -8.51 3.53 0.37
CA ARG A 63 -8.89 4.95 0.25
C ARG A 63 -8.64 5.71 1.55
N ARG A 64 -8.85 5.09 2.71
CA ARG A 64 -8.54 5.71 4.00
C ARG A 64 -7.04 5.79 4.23
N LEU A 65 -6.31 4.72 3.94
CA LEU A 65 -4.85 4.69 4.06
C LEU A 65 -4.19 5.82 3.28
N HIS A 66 -4.65 6.10 2.06
CA HIS A 66 -4.14 7.20 1.25
C HIS A 66 -4.23 8.55 1.97
N ARG A 67 -5.31 8.82 2.71
CA ARG A 67 -5.52 10.08 3.45
C ARG A 67 -4.57 10.25 4.64
N ALA A 68 -3.89 9.19 5.05
CA ALA A 68 -2.85 9.25 6.06
C ALA A 68 -1.60 10.02 5.62
N PHE A 69 -1.41 10.24 4.32
CA PHE A 69 -0.19 10.81 3.76
C PHE A 69 -0.47 12.14 3.08
N ALA A 70 0.20 13.19 3.54
CA ALA A 70 0.04 14.54 3.02
C ALA A 70 0.47 14.62 1.54
N GLY A 71 -0.42 15.14 0.70
CA GLY A 71 -0.12 15.35 -0.72
C GLY A 71 0.01 14.07 -1.56
N ALA A 72 -0.17 12.90 -0.97
CA ALA A 72 -0.17 11.64 -1.72
C ALA A 72 -1.35 11.61 -2.70
N ARG A 73 -1.10 11.19 -3.93
CA ARG A 73 -2.16 10.93 -4.92
C ARG A 73 -2.64 9.50 -4.77
N TYR A 74 -3.92 9.30 -4.99
CA TYR A 74 -4.54 7.98 -4.97
C TYR A 74 -4.77 7.46 -6.37
N PHE A 75 -4.44 6.19 -6.59
CA PHE A 75 -4.79 5.47 -7.81
C PHE A 75 -5.55 4.19 -7.47
N GLU A 76 -6.59 3.87 -8.21
CA GLU A 76 -7.39 2.66 -8.00
C GLU A 76 -7.71 1.99 -9.34
N ARG A 77 -7.50 0.68 -9.43
CA ARG A 77 -7.84 -0.10 -10.62
C ARG A 77 -8.22 -1.53 -10.27
N LEU A 78 -9.31 -2.00 -10.87
CA LEU A 78 -9.65 -3.42 -10.92
C LEU A 78 -8.90 -4.06 -12.10
N LEU A 79 -8.13 -5.11 -11.80
CA LEU A 79 -7.35 -5.82 -12.80
C LEU A 79 -8.14 -7.02 -13.36
N THR A 80 -7.99 -7.24 -14.64
CA THR A 80 -8.57 -8.36 -15.37
C THR A 80 -7.53 -8.92 -16.34
N ARG A 81 -7.78 -10.11 -16.91
CA ARG A 81 -6.94 -10.65 -17.98
C ARG A 81 -6.88 -9.75 -19.23
N PHE A 82 -7.84 -8.87 -19.40
CA PHE A 82 -7.94 -7.94 -20.54
C PHE A 82 -7.42 -6.54 -20.23
N SER A 83 -7.02 -6.28 -18.99
CA SER A 83 -6.44 -4.99 -18.64
C SER A 83 -5.21 -4.70 -19.48
N THR A 84 -5.05 -3.45 -19.86
CA THR A 84 -3.95 -2.99 -20.72
C THR A 84 -2.96 -2.12 -19.93
N PRO A 85 -1.70 -2.03 -20.36
CA PRO A 85 -0.72 -1.14 -19.74
C PRO A 85 -1.18 0.33 -19.69
N GLU A 86 -1.95 0.77 -20.68
CA GLU A 86 -2.48 2.15 -20.74
C GLU A 86 -3.40 2.47 -19.59
N GLU A 87 -4.14 1.48 -19.08
CA GLU A 87 -5.05 1.66 -17.94
C GLU A 87 -4.33 1.92 -16.61
N LEU A 88 -3.10 1.43 -16.48
CA LEU A 88 -2.30 1.58 -15.26
C LEU A 88 -1.26 2.69 -15.39
N PHE A 89 -0.59 2.73 -16.54
CA PHE A 89 0.60 3.57 -16.74
C PHE A 89 0.34 4.80 -17.61
N GLY A 90 -0.87 4.94 -18.14
CA GLY A 90 -1.29 6.04 -19.02
C GLY A 90 -1.10 5.75 -20.50
N PRO A 91 -1.84 6.47 -21.36
CA PRO A 91 -1.77 6.33 -22.80
C PRO A 91 -0.45 6.88 -23.35
N LEU A 92 -0.09 6.43 -24.56
CA LEU A 92 1.04 7.00 -25.31
C LEU A 92 0.75 8.44 -25.69
N SER A 93 1.75 9.30 -25.60
CA SER A 93 1.71 10.67 -26.04
C SER A 93 1.85 10.71 -27.57
N LEU A 94 0.79 11.10 -28.29
CA LEU A 94 0.84 11.26 -29.74
C LEU A 94 1.87 12.32 -30.15
N ARG A 95 1.99 13.40 -29.36
CA ARG A 95 2.98 14.45 -29.61
C ARG A 95 4.42 13.94 -29.49
N ALA A 96 4.69 13.08 -28.50
CA ALA A 96 6.02 12.48 -28.35
C ALA A 96 6.33 11.52 -29.50
N LEU A 97 5.32 10.76 -29.97
CA LEU A 97 5.46 9.88 -31.13
C LEU A 97 5.75 10.63 -32.43
N GLU A 98 5.18 11.82 -32.63
CA GLU A 98 5.50 12.69 -33.79
C GLU A 98 6.97 13.17 -33.77
N GLU A 99 7.60 13.15 -32.60
CA GLU A 99 9.01 13.51 -32.39
C GLU A 99 9.91 12.26 -32.24
N ASP A 100 9.47 11.09 -32.70
CA ASP A 100 10.16 9.79 -32.59
C ASP A 100 10.50 9.39 -31.14
N ARG A 101 9.71 9.85 -30.15
CA ARG A 101 9.87 9.51 -28.73
C ARG A 101 8.72 8.64 -28.23
N TYR A 102 9.06 7.58 -27.53
CA TYR A 102 8.08 6.69 -26.90
C TYR A 102 7.85 7.13 -25.45
N GLU A 103 6.83 7.96 -25.21
CA GLU A 103 6.50 8.46 -23.88
C GLU A 103 5.02 8.28 -23.57
N ARG A 104 4.70 8.00 -22.30
CA ARG A 104 3.32 7.91 -21.80
C ARG A 104 2.91 9.18 -21.06
N ILE A 105 1.64 9.50 -21.09
CA ILE A 105 1.02 10.54 -20.26
C ILE A 105 0.71 9.91 -18.91
N VAL A 106 1.63 10.05 -17.96
CA VAL A 106 1.57 9.37 -16.65
C VAL A 106 0.76 10.11 -15.59
N GLU A 107 0.37 11.35 -15.84
CA GLU A 107 -0.37 12.18 -14.90
C GLU A 107 -1.74 11.56 -14.57
N GLY A 108 -2.01 11.32 -13.27
CA GLY A 108 -3.23 10.66 -12.81
C GLY A 108 -3.21 9.14 -12.90
N PHE A 109 -2.10 8.54 -13.32
CA PHE A 109 -1.90 7.09 -13.38
C PHE A 109 -0.95 6.60 -12.29
N LEU A 110 -0.80 5.28 -12.20
CA LEU A 110 -0.02 4.60 -11.16
C LEU A 110 1.41 5.17 -10.98
N PRO A 111 2.17 5.54 -12.02
CA PRO A 111 3.51 6.11 -11.83
C PRO A 111 3.56 7.41 -11.02
N THR A 112 2.44 8.14 -10.92
CA THR A 112 2.35 9.40 -10.15
C THR A 112 1.60 9.23 -8.82
N ALA A 113 1.16 8.02 -8.49
CA ALA A 113 0.45 7.73 -7.25
C ALA A 113 1.38 7.61 -6.06
N GLY A 114 0.96 8.16 -4.90
CA GLY A 114 1.60 7.91 -3.61
C GLY A 114 1.06 6.62 -2.96
N VAL A 115 -0.25 6.39 -3.05
CA VAL A 115 -0.88 5.14 -2.61
C VAL A 115 -1.75 4.59 -3.74
N ALA A 116 -1.58 3.32 -4.04
CA ALA A 116 -2.38 2.66 -5.07
C ALA A 116 -3.16 1.47 -4.49
N PHE A 117 -4.39 1.29 -4.98
CA PHE A 117 -5.20 0.11 -4.76
C PHE A 117 -5.35 -0.67 -6.07
N LEU A 118 -4.89 -1.91 -6.07
CA LEU A 118 -5.02 -2.81 -7.21
C LEU A 118 -5.89 -4.00 -6.79
N ASP A 119 -7.12 -4.03 -7.32
CA ASP A 119 -8.04 -5.13 -7.02
C ASP A 119 -7.86 -6.29 -8.00
N GLU A 120 -8.11 -7.50 -7.54
CA GLU A 120 -7.97 -8.75 -8.31
C GLU A 120 -6.58 -8.90 -8.95
N VAL A 121 -5.53 -8.63 -8.17
CA VAL A 121 -4.15 -8.55 -8.68
C VAL A 121 -3.68 -9.80 -9.41
N PHE A 122 -4.17 -11.00 -9.03
CA PHE A 122 -3.79 -12.26 -9.68
C PHE A 122 -4.56 -12.55 -10.97
N LYS A 123 -5.53 -11.71 -11.34
CA LYS A 123 -6.23 -11.80 -12.63
C LYS A 123 -5.54 -11.00 -13.74
N ALA A 124 -4.53 -10.21 -13.41
CA ALA A 124 -3.77 -9.45 -14.41
C ALA A 124 -2.98 -10.39 -15.34
N ASN A 125 -2.82 -9.94 -16.59
CA ASN A 125 -1.97 -10.65 -17.54
C ASN A 125 -0.47 -10.46 -17.23
N SER A 126 0.38 -11.31 -17.80
CA SER A 126 1.82 -11.32 -17.53
C SER A 126 2.53 -10.02 -17.89
N ALA A 127 2.09 -9.29 -18.91
CA ALA A 127 2.68 -8.01 -19.30
C ALA A 127 2.49 -6.94 -18.20
N ILE A 128 1.30 -6.88 -17.62
CA ILE A 128 1.00 -6.00 -16.49
C ILE A 128 1.76 -6.43 -15.24
N LEU A 129 1.78 -7.73 -14.93
CA LEU A 129 2.50 -8.24 -13.75
C LEU A 129 3.99 -7.91 -13.81
N ASN A 130 4.63 -8.08 -14.96
CA ASN A 130 6.05 -7.75 -15.14
C ASN A 130 6.32 -6.25 -14.97
N ALA A 131 5.48 -5.39 -15.55
CA ALA A 131 5.62 -3.94 -15.39
C ALA A 131 5.39 -3.51 -13.92
N LEU A 132 4.43 -4.12 -13.23
CA LEU A 132 4.20 -3.91 -11.80
C LEU A 132 5.38 -4.38 -10.95
N LEU A 133 6.00 -5.53 -11.25
CA LEU A 133 7.17 -6.02 -10.53
C LEU A 133 8.31 -4.99 -10.52
N THR A 134 8.62 -4.38 -11.64
CA THR A 134 9.65 -3.33 -11.73
C THR A 134 9.29 -2.13 -10.87
N LEU A 135 8.05 -1.64 -10.98
CA LEU A 135 7.58 -0.49 -10.21
C LEU A 135 7.56 -0.76 -8.70
N LEU A 136 7.12 -1.96 -8.27
CA LEU A 136 7.09 -2.34 -6.86
C LEU A 136 8.49 -2.49 -6.25
N ASN A 137 9.43 -3.07 -7.01
CA ASN A 137 10.78 -3.34 -6.51
C ASN A 137 11.68 -2.10 -6.50
N GLU A 138 11.69 -1.40 -7.63
CA GLU A 138 12.69 -0.37 -7.89
C GLU A 138 12.15 1.04 -7.58
N ARG A 139 10.84 1.18 -7.40
CA ARG A 139 10.17 2.48 -7.28
C ARG A 139 10.46 3.37 -8.49
N GLU A 140 10.65 2.76 -9.62
CA GLU A 140 10.95 3.41 -10.88
C GLU A 140 9.96 2.98 -11.97
N PHE A 141 9.72 3.87 -12.88
CA PHE A 141 8.91 3.62 -14.06
C PHE A 141 9.71 4.01 -15.31
N ASP A 142 9.77 3.09 -16.27
CA ASP A 142 10.40 3.34 -17.56
C ASP A 142 9.39 4.02 -18.48
N ASN A 143 9.65 5.30 -18.79
CA ASN A 143 8.81 6.10 -19.68
C ASN A 143 9.48 6.37 -21.03
N GLY A 144 10.15 5.37 -21.58
CA GLY A 144 10.74 5.40 -22.91
C GLY A 144 12.03 6.21 -23.00
N SER A 145 12.04 7.48 -22.68
CA SER A 145 13.25 8.34 -22.69
C SER A 145 14.14 8.13 -21.47
N GLY A 146 13.69 7.38 -20.47
CA GLY A 146 14.45 7.09 -19.26
C GLY A 146 13.60 6.60 -18.10
N ARG A 147 14.28 6.14 -17.06
CA ARG A 147 13.66 5.71 -15.81
C ARG A 147 13.38 6.92 -14.91
N GLN A 148 12.17 7.00 -14.40
CA GLN A 148 11.71 8.05 -13.50
C GLN A 148 11.34 7.44 -12.15
N ARG A 149 11.79 8.06 -11.06
CA ARG A 149 11.36 7.68 -9.73
C ARG A 149 9.88 7.97 -9.53
N THR A 150 9.16 7.03 -8.94
CA THR A 150 7.76 7.19 -8.57
C THR A 150 7.63 7.66 -7.12
N PRO A 151 6.64 8.49 -6.80
CA PRO A 151 6.37 8.93 -5.42
C PRO A 151 5.67 7.84 -4.59
N LEU A 152 5.65 6.60 -5.07
CA LEU A 152 4.88 5.50 -4.51
C LEU A 152 5.33 5.16 -3.08
N ILE A 153 4.45 5.31 -2.11
CA ILE A 153 4.65 4.93 -0.71
C ILE A 153 4.31 3.45 -0.55
N SER A 154 3.09 3.05 -0.96
CA SER A 154 2.65 1.66 -0.83
C SER A 154 1.60 1.30 -1.88
N VAL A 155 1.58 0.02 -2.25
CA VAL A 155 0.47 -0.60 -2.98
C VAL A 155 -0.30 -1.50 -2.03
N VAL A 156 -1.61 -1.30 -1.99
CA VAL A 156 -2.56 -2.22 -1.39
C VAL A 156 -3.10 -3.10 -2.51
N GLY A 157 -2.59 -4.32 -2.60
CA GLY A 157 -3.15 -5.33 -3.48
C GLY A 157 -4.37 -5.99 -2.85
N ALA A 158 -5.33 -6.40 -3.66
CA ALA A 158 -6.46 -7.20 -3.19
C ALA A 158 -6.71 -8.38 -4.11
N SER A 159 -7.17 -9.48 -3.52
CA SER A 159 -7.62 -10.65 -4.25
C SER A 159 -8.66 -11.41 -3.43
N ASN A 160 -9.51 -12.16 -4.10
CA ASN A 160 -10.46 -13.05 -3.43
C ASN A 160 -9.80 -14.37 -3.00
N GLU A 161 -8.72 -14.77 -3.64
CA GLU A 161 -8.00 -16.02 -3.41
C GLU A 161 -6.48 -15.82 -3.57
N GLY A 162 -5.71 -16.81 -3.13
CA GLY A 162 -4.25 -16.80 -3.30
C GLY A 162 -3.82 -17.03 -4.75
N PRO A 163 -2.50 -16.99 -5.04
CA PRO A 163 -1.99 -17.26 -6.38
C PRO A 163 -2.32 -18.70 -6.82
N SER A 164 -2.86 -18.84 -8.03
CA SER A 164 -3.32 -20.12 -8.58
C SER A 164 -2.20 -20.93 -9.25
N ASP A 165 -1.12 -20.28 -9.63
CA ASP A 165 0.00 -20.88 -10.33
C ASP A 165 1.36 -20.28 -9.91
N GLU A 166 2.42 -20.97 -10.28
CA GLU A 166 3.80 -20.67 -9.89
C GLU A 166 4.28 -19.32 -10.47
N SER A 167 3.76 -18.91 -11.62
CA SER A 167 4.13 -17.64 -12.26
C SER A 167 3.72 -16.43 -11.44
N LEU A 168 2.70 -16.56 -10.59
CA LEU A 168 2.19 -15.53 -9.71
C LEU A 168 2.97 -15.42 -8.38
N LEU A 169 3.77 -16.44 -8.02
CA LEU A 169 4.49 -16.47 -6.75
C LEU A 169 5.51 -15.34 -6.64
N ALA A 170 6.21 -15.01 -7.72
CA ALA A 170 7.15 -13.89 -7.74
C ALA A 170 6.46 -12.55 -7.45
N PHE A 171 5.24 -12.36 -7.95
CA PHE A 171 4.45 -11.17 -7.67
C PHE A 171 3.86 -11.20 -6.25
N PHE A 172 3.41 -12.36 -5.79
CA PHE A 172 2.93 -12.57 -4.43
C PHE A 172 3.99 -12.25 -3.39
N ASP A 173 5.26 -12.57 -3.65
CA ASP A 173 6.40 -12.30 -2.77
C ASP A 173 6.71 -10.79 -2.61
N ARG A 174 6.23 -9.94 -3.50
CA ARG A 174 6.41 -8.49 -3.39
C ARG A 174 5.54 -7.85 -2.29
N PHE A 175 4.57 -8.59 -1.79
CA PHE A 175 3.74 -8.13 -0.68
C PHE A 175 4.30 -8.69 0.63
N LEU A 176 4.99 -7.83 1.39
CA LEU A 176 5.59 -8.20 2.68
C LEU A 176 4.51 -8.71 3.65
N LEU A 177 3.38 -8.02 3.71
CA LEU A 177 2.26 -8.38 4.57
C LEU A 177 1.10 -8.91 3.74
N ARG A 178 0.61 -10.11 4.12
CA ARG A 178 -0.51 -10.78 3.48
C ARG A 178 -1.58 -11.01 4.54
N VAL A 179 -2.67 -10.28 4.40
CA VAL A 179 -3.68 -10.15 5.46
C VAL A 179 -4.99 -10.76 5.02
N PRO A 180 -5.46 -11.83 5.67
CA PRO A 180 -6.79 -12.36 5.42
C PRO A 180 -7.85 -11.38 5.94
N VAL A 181 -8.84 -11.08 5.09
CA VAL A 181 -9.95 -10.18 5.41
C VAL A 181 -11.25 -10.95 5.27
N GLN A 182 -11.80 -11.39 6.40
CA GLN A 182 -13.03 -12.19 6.44
C GLN A 182 -14.29 -11.28 6.39
N PRO A 183 -15.46 -11.80 6.03
CA PRO A 183 -16.73 -11.10 6.28
C PRO A 183 -16.85 -10.71 7.75
N VAL A 184 -17.67 -9.72 8.04
CA VAL A 184 -18.00 -9.36 9.43
C VAL A 184 -18.72 -10.55 10.08
N SER A 185 -18.37 -10.84 11.34
CA SER A 185 -18.95 -11.93 12.10
C SER A 185 -20.44 -11.69 12.38
N ASP A 186 -21.16 -12.74 12.76
CA ASP A 186 -22.57 -12.61 13.17
C ASP A 186 -22.74 -11.64 14.33
N ASP A 187 -21.80 -11.63 15.28
CA ASP A 187 -21.79 -10.70 16.42
C ASP A 187 -21.56 -9.24 15.99
N GLY A 188 -20.77 -9.02 14.95
CA GLY A 188 -20.50 -7.71 14.37
C GLY A 188 -21.62 -7.22 13.42
N PHE A 189 -22.49 -8.11 12.94
CA PHE A 189 -23.46 -7.78 11.91
C PHE A 189 -24.51 -6.76 12.37
N GLU A 190 -24.98 -6.85 13.62
CA GLU A 190 -25.91 -5.87 14.18
C GLU A 190 -25.26 -4.47 14.24
N ALA A 191 -24.00 -4.38 14.62
CA ALA A 191 -23.25 -3.13 14.63
C ALA A 191 -23.07 -2.57 13.21
N LEU A 192 -22.86 -3.45 12.21
CA LEU A 192 -22.77 -3.06 10.80
C LEU A 192 -24.08 -2.43 10.30
N LEU A 193 -25.24 -2.99 10.65
CA LEU A 193 -26.53 -2.45 10.26
C LEU A 193 -26.85 -1.10 10.91
N LYS A 194 -26.31 -0.83 12.09
CA LYS A 194 -26.47 0.43 12.82
C LYS A 194 -25.42 1.47 12.46
N LEU A 195 -24.48 1.13 11.58
CA LEU A 195 -23.40 2.01 11.20
C LEU A 195 -23.97 3.14 10.34
N GLU A 196 -24.11 4.32 10.93
CA GLU A 196 -24.37 5.52 10.15
C GLU A 196 -23.17 5.80 9.25
N SER A 197 -23.42 6.29 8.04
CA SER A 197 -22.36 6.70 7.12
C SER A 197 -21.54 7.83 7.76
N ALA A 198 -20.60 7.46 8.61
CA ALA A 198 -19.65 8.41 9.14
C ALA A 198 -18.84 8.95 7.96
N GLY A 199 -19.04 10.23 7.63
CA GLY A 199 -18.20 10.91 6.66
C GLY A 199 -16.76 10.67 7.06
N THR A 200 -15.95 10.16 6.14
CA THR A 200 -14.51 9.91 6.39
C THR A 200 -13.81 11.26 6.47
N ALA A 201 -13.80 11.86 7.68
CA ALA A 201 -13.00 13.05 7.93
C ALA A 201 -11.53 12.75 7.64
N GLN A 202 -10.83 13.70 7.05
CA GLN A 202 -9.36 13.58 6.96
C GLN A 202 -8.78 13.68 8.37
N PRO A 203 -7.70 12.92 8.68
CA PRO A 203 -6.96 13.12 9.92
C PRO A 203 -6.49 14.57 10.01
N ALA A 204 -6.49 15.15 11.22
CA ALA A 204 -6.14 16.53 11.42
C ALA A 204 -4.69 16.86 10.99
N GLU A 205 -3.80 15.88 11.14
CA GLU A 205 -2.38 16.02 10.76
C GLU A 205 -1.92 14.74 10.00
N PRO A 206 -2.05 14.70 8.67
CA PRO A 206 -1.51 13.60 7.88
C PRO A 206 0.03 13.60 7.93
N LEU A 207 0.62 12.43 7.69
CA LEU A 207 2.07 12.23 7.68
C LEU A 207 2.70 12.87 6.45
N THR A 208 3.78 13.61 6.67
CA THR A 208 4.58 14.22 5.61
C THR A 208 5.71 13.29 5.16
N ASN A 209 6.34 13.57 4.01
CA ASN A 209 7.55 12.87 3.59
C ASN A 209 8.68 12.97 4.63
N ALA A 210 8.81 14.12 5.29
CA ALA A 210 9.79 14.30 6.37
C ALA A 210 9.51 13.37 7.57
N ASP A 211 8.23 13.13 7.91
CA ASP A 211 7.88 12.16 8.95
C ASP A 211 8.29 10.73 8.53
N LEU A 212 8.08 10.34 7.26
CA LEU A 212 8.47 9.04 6.74
C LEU A 212 9.99 8.87 6.77
N ASP A 213 10.76 9.86 6.32
CA ASP A 213 12.22 9.85 6.34
C ASP A 213 12.78 9.75 7.75
N ASN A 214 12.19 10.48 8.71
CA ASN A 214 12.56 10.43 10.11
C ASN A 214 12.28 9.04 10.72
N MET A 215 11.13 8.44 10.41
CA MET A 215 10.78 7.09 10.86
C MET A 215 11.74 6.05 10.27
N ALA A 216 12.04 6.12 8.97
CA ALA A 216 12.99 5.22 8.32
C ALA A 216 14.39 5.34 8.94
N THR A 217 14.84 6.56 9.20
CA THR A 217 16.13 6.82 9.86
C THR A 217 16.17 6.24 11.28
N ALA A 218 15.11 6.45 12.06
CA ALA A 218 15.01 5.89 13.40
C ALA A 218 14.97 4.36 13.39
N ALA A 219 14.20 3.76 12.47
CA ALA A 219 14.12 2.31 12.32
C ALA A 219 15.47 1.68 11.94
N ALA A 220 16.26 2.33 11.08
CA ALA A 220 17.60 1.87 10.69
C ALA A 220 18.59 1.84 11.87
N GLN A 221 18.34 2.59 12.93
CA GLN A 221 19.18 2.58 14.14
C GLN A 221 18.81 1.47 15.13
N VAL A 222 17.67 0.80 14.95
CA VAL A 222 17.21 -0.28 15.81
C VAL A 222 18.02 -1.53 15.53
N ARG A 223 18.69 -2.06 16.56
CA ARG A 223 19.43 -3.33 16.47
C ARG A 223 18.52 -4.50 16.82
N LEU A 224 18.65 -5.59 16.10
CA LEU A 224 18.03 -6.85 16.49
C LEU A 224 18.63 -7.32 17.82
N SER A 225 17.78 -7.61 18.81
CA SER A 225 18.25 -8.25 20.05
C SER A 225 18.63 -9.71 19.79
N ASP A 226 19.44 -10.29 20.71
CA ASP A 226 19.82 -11.69 20.62
C ASP A 226 18.60 -12.62 20.68
N GLU A 227 17.58 -12.25 21.46
CA GLU A 227 16.30 -12.99 21.53
C GLU A 227 15.55 -12.95 20.18
N ALA A 228 15.47 -11.77 19.54
CA ALA A 228 14.83 -11.63 18.24
C ALA A 228 15.57 -12.45 17.18
N LEU A 229 16.91 -12.42 17.19
CA LEU A 229 17.73 -13.22 16.29
C LEU A 229 17.53 -14.73 16.52
N ALA A 230 17.49 -15.18 17.77
CA ALA A 230 17.22 -16.56 18.12
C ALA A 230 15.82 -17.01 17.67
N ALA A 231 14.81 -16.15 17.84
CA ALA A 231 13.44 -16.42 17.38
C ALA A 231 13.38 -16.56 15.84
N CYS A 232 14.03 -15.68 15.09
CA CYS A 232 14.12 -15.77 13.64
C CYS A 232 14.81 -17.09 13.19
N GLN A 233 15.92 -17.47 13.85
CA GLN A 233 16.61 -18.73 13.56
C GLN A 233 15.76 -19.97 13.89
N ALA A 234 14.99 -19.92 14.98
CA ALA A 234 14.08 -21.01 15.35
C ALA A 234 12.96 -21.16 14.32
N LEU A 235 12.35 -20.05 13.91
CA LEU A 235 11.32 -20.03 12.87
C LEU A 235 11.86 -20.58 11.55
N ARG A 236 13.04 -20.15 11.11
CA ARG A 236 13.67 -20.64 9.88
C ARG A 236 13.89 -22.16 9.92
N ARG A 237 14.40 -22.69 11.05
CA ARG A 237 14.60 -24.14 11.22
C ARG A 237 13.28 -24.92 11.19
N TRP A 238 12.26 -24.39 11.84
CA TRP A 238 10.93 -25.00 11.84
C TRP A 238 10.32 -25.04 10.43
N LEU A 239 10.38 -23.94 9.67
CA LEU A 239 9.89 -23.89 8.29
C LEU A 239 10.65 -24.84 7.35
N ALA A 240 11.97 -24.93 7.49
CA ALA A 240 12.77 -25.88 6.72
C ALA A 240 12.35 -27.34 7.00
N GLY A 241 12.01 -27.65 8.25
CA GLY A 241 11.45 -28.96 8.61
C GLY A 241 10.07 -29.27 8.01
N GLN A 242 9.32 -28.22 7.64
CA GLN A 242 8.02 -28.32 6.96
C GLN A 242 8.13 -28.28 5.42
N GLN A 243 9.34 -28.35 4.86
CA GLN A 243 9.62 -28.15 3.42
C GLN A 243 9.09 -26.81 2.87
N ARG A 244 9.03 -25.78 3.71
CA ARG A 244 8.66 -24.42 3.34
C ARG A 244 9.87 -23.49 3.46
N SER A 245 10.01 -22.57 2.52
CA SER A 245 11.05 -21.52 2.59
C SER A 245 10.48 -20.22 3.17
N LEU A 246 11.35 -19.45 3.81
CA LEU A 246 11.12 -18.02 4.04
C LEU A 246 11.50 -17.29 2.75
N SER A 247 10.59 -16.53 2.21
CA SER A 247 10.86 -15.55 1.17
C SER A 247 11.28 -14.23 1.81
#